data_ac17c1728c3ea405cca6f466b6631a68
#
_entry.id   ac17c1728c3ea405cca6f466b6631a68
#
_cell.length_a   1.000
_cell.length_b   1.000
_cell.length_c   1.000
_cell.angle_alpha   90.00
_cell.angle_beta   90.00
_cell.angle_gamma   90.00
#
_symmetry.space_group_name_H-M   'P 1'
#
loop_
_entity.id
_entity.type
_entity.pdbx_description
1 polymer ?
#
loop_
_entity_poly.entity_id
_entity_poly.type
_entity_poly.pdbx_seq_one_letter_code
_entity_poly.pdbx_strand_id
1 'polypeptide(L)'
;MGHTTVTFVDSSRNNRPIETEIYYPAITAGNNTPIAAGVFPLISFGHGFVMTWSAYQNFWDVLVPMGYIIAFPTTEDGFSPIHAEFGKDLSFLITKIQSIGAGVDVPSSSVGPKSAIMGHSMGGGCSFLSAQNNTNITTMVSFAAANTNPSSITASQQVSVPTLLFSGVNDCVTPPSQHQDIMFDSTSAAYKTQINIIGGGHCFFANSNFNCTFGEASCTPSPTITREEQQLATNDFLKIWLAYFLKDDCPKAQEFQDSLAASARITYRQNQAISCVTAINDYQMLNPTSIYPNPFSHTLSIEIPKEPIHNVDIYNMMMQPQGNYVFTGSNSKVSLDLSSLTAGIHFIKVNNKYWSKILKRIDE
;
A
#
# COMPACT_ATOMS: atom_id res chain seq x y z
N MET A 1 -17.44 -10.87 12.47
CA MET A 1 -16.17 -10.35 12.96
C MET A 1 -15.77 -11.08 14.21
N GLY A 2 -14.53 -11.58 14.26
CA GLY A 2 -13.89 -12.18 15.43
C GLY A 2 -12.99 -11.16 16.11
N HIS A 3 -12.70 -11.41 17.36
CA HIS A 3 -11.79 -10.62 18.18
C HIS A 3 -10.98 -11.54 19.10
N THR A 4 -9.71 -11.24 19.30
CA THR A 4 -8.85 -11.94 20.26
C THR A 4 -7.80 -10.98 20.82
N THR A 5 -7.39 -11.21 22.07
CA THR A 5 -6.31 -10.49 22.72
C THR A 5 -5.11 -11.42 22.85
N VAL A 6 -3.95 -11.01 22.35
CA VAL A 6 -2.72 -11.80 22.38
C VAL A 6 -1.56 -10.95 22.88
N THR A 7 -0.78 -11.46 23.84
CA THR A 7 0.48 -10.83 24.23
C THR A 7 1.63 -11.47 23.45
N PHE A 8 2.21 -10.72 22.53
CA PHE A 8 3.43 -11.10 21.86
C PHE A 8 4.65 -10.68 22.67
N VAL A 9 5.73 -11.44 22.56
CA VAL A 9 6.99 -11.14 23.27
C VAL A 9 8.09 -10.88 22.23
N ASP A 10 8.69 -9.68 22.31
CA ASP A 10 9.85 -9.33 21.53
C ASP A 10 11.14 -9.65 22.31
N SER A 11 11.73 -10.80 22.00
CA SER A 11 12.96 -11.26 22.64
C SER A 11 14.18 -10.39 22.33
N SER A 12 14.16 -9.65 21.24
CA SER A 12 15.26 -8.75 20.86
C SER A 12 15.29 -7.47 21.71
N ARG A 13 14.14 -7.13 22.36
CA ARG A 13 13.96 -5.96 23.21
C ARG A 13 13.70 -6.37 24.66
N ASN A 14 14.62 -7.14 25.26
CA ASN A 14 14.56 -7.59 26.65
C ASN A 14 13.22 -8.29 27.02
N ASN A 15 12.73 -9.15 26.11
CA ASN A 15 11.45 -9.84 26.23
C ASN A 15 10.26 -8.87 26.46
N ARG A 16 10.26 -7.75 25.74
CA ARG A 16 9.18 -6.76 25.83
C ARG A 16 7.84 -7.40 25.52
N PRO A 17 6.88 -7.39 26.45
CA PRO A 17 5.52 -7.84 26.17
C PRO A 17 4.77 -6.77 25.38
N ILE A 18 4.03 -7.20 24.36
CA ILE A 18 3.20 -6.34 23.51
C ILE A 18 1.80 -6.96 23.50
N GLU A 19 0.97 -6.53 24.43
CA GLU A 19 -0.43 -6.90 24.43
C GLU A 19 -1.11 -6.23 23.23
N THR A 20 -1.93 -7.01 22.52
CA THR A 20 -2.46 -6.61 21.21
C THR A 20 -3.90 -7.08 21.08
N GLU A 21 -4.79 -6.16 20.79
CA GLU A 21 -6.17 -6.42 20.42
C GLU A 21 -6.27 -6.65 18.92
N ILE A 22 -6.85 -7.79 18.50
CA ILE A 22 -6.86 -8.20 17.12
C ILE A 22 -8.29 -8.47 16.64
N TYR A 23 -8.71 -7.73 15.61
CA TYR A 23 -10.00 -7.89 14.95
C TYR A 23 -9.80 -8.51 13.57
N TYR A 24 -10.63 -9.50 13.21
CA TYR A 24 -10.47 -10.28 11.99
C TYR A 24 -11.80 -10.79 11.43
N PRO A 25 -11.87 -11.10 10.11
CA PRO A 25 -13.02 -11.78 9.53
C PRO A 25 -13.22 -13.15 10.18
N ALA A 26 -14.38 -13.42 10.75
CA ALA A 26 -14.68 -14.68 11.42
C ALA A 26 -15.93 -15.34 10.85
N ILE A 27 -16.00 -16.66 10.99
CA ILE A 27 -17.17 -17.47 10.59
C ILE A 27 -18.40 -17.05 11.39
N THR A 28 -18.20 -16.87 12.70
CA THR A 28 -19.21 -16.36 13.63
C THR A 28 -18.65 -15.17 14.39
N ALA A 29 -19.51 -14.21 14.73
CA ALA A 29 -19.08 -13.08 15.54
C ALA A 29 -18.80 -13.51 16.99
N GLY A 30 -17.74 -12.96 17.60
CA GLY A 30 -17.42 -13.23 19.01
C GLY A 30 -15.92 -13.20 19.30
N ASN A 31 -15.62 -13.41 20.60
CA ASN A 31 -14.24 -13.50 21.06
C ASN A 31 -13.71 -14.93 20.85
N ASN A 32 -12.47 -15.02 20.40
CA ASN A 32 -11.76 -16.28 20.17
C ASN A 32 -12.57 -17.24 19.26
N THR A 33 -13.12 -16.69 18.19
CA THR A 33 -13.85 -17.47 17.18
C THR A 33 -12.94 -17.73 15.97
N PRO A 34 -13.04 -18.90 15.32
CA PRO A 34 -12.19 -19.21 14.17
C PRO A 34 -12.32 -18.16 13.06
N ILE A 35 -11.18 -17.78 12.49
CA ILE A 35 -11.13 -16.89 11.33
C ILE A 35 -11.88 -17.51 10.13
N ALA A 36 -12.51 -16.69 9.32
CA ALA A 36 -13.12 -17.11 8.07
C ALA A 36 -12.10 -17.74 7.10
N ALA A 37 -12.56 -18.59 6.19
CA ALA A 37 -11.69 -19.15 5.17
C ALA A 37 -11.15 -18.03 4.25
N GLY A 38 -9.84 -18.03 4.04
CA GLY A 38 -9.17 -17.04 3.20
C GLY A 38 -7.80 -16.64 3.72
N VAL A 39 -7.16 -15.74 2.98
CA VAL A 39 -5.89 -15.12 3.35
C VAL A 39 -6.11 -13.60 3.37
N PHE A 40 -5.89 -12.97 4.50
CA PHE A 40 -6.26 -11.60 4.74
C PHE A 40 -5.03 -10.71 4.99
N PRO A 41 -4.93 -9.54 4.34
CA PRO A 41 -3.89 -8.56 4.63
C PRO A 41 -3.97 -8.09 6.08
N LEU A 42 -2.79 -7.80 6.65
CA LEU A 42 -2.64 -7.38 8.04
C LEU A 42 -2.40 -5.88 8.14
N ILE A 43 -3.07 -5.23 9.09
CA ILE A 43 -2.88 -3.82 9.44
C ILE A 43 -2.44 -3.76 10.90
N SER A 44 -1.34 -3.07 11.19
CA SER A 44 -0.96 -2.68 12.55
C SER A 44 -1.31 -1.22 12.76
N PHE A 45 -2.12 -0.91 13.79
CA PHE A 45 -2.69 0.42 14.01
C PHE A 45 -2.24 1.04 15.34
N GLY A 46 -1.57 2.20 15.27
CA GLY A 46 -1.12 2.97 16.42
C GLY A 46 -2.18 3.96 16.92
N HIS A 47 -2.47 3.90 18.22
CA HIS A 47 -3.40 4.82 18.90
C HIS A 47 -2.78 6.20 19.18
N GLY A 48 -3.61 7.20 19.46
CA GLY A 48 -3.20 8.54 19.88
C GLY A 48 -2.72 8.60 21.33
N PHE A 49 -2.12 9.74 21.70
CA PHE A 49 -1.65 9.99 23.08
C PHE A 49 -2.79 9.87 24.09
N VAL A 50 -2.56 9.08 25.15
CA VAL A 50 -3.54 8.73 26.21
C VAL A 50 -4.89 8.26 25.67
N MET A 51 -4.89 7.64 24.49
CA MET A 51 -6.05 7.00 23.88
C MET A 51 -5.87 5.48 23.90
N THR A 52 -6.97 4.77 23.90
CA THR A 52 -6.98 3.31 23.82
C THR A 52 -7.44 2.85 22.44
N TRP A 53 -7.14 1.63 22.10
CA TRP A 53 -7.58 0.98 20.86
C TRP A 53 -9.09 1.09 20.61
N SER A 54 -9.90 1.08 21.68
CA SER A 54 -11.36 1.11 21.59
C SER A 54 -11.90 2.40 20.95
N ALA A 55 -11.13 3.48 20.96
CA ALA A 55 -11.49 4.72 20.27
C ALA A 55 -11.47 4.60 18.74
N TYR A 56 -10.97 3.49 18.20
CA TYR A 56 -10.80 3.26 16.76
C TYR A 56 -11.75 2.21 16.19
N GLN A 57 -12.88 1.96 16.87
CA GLN A 57 -13.92 1.05 16.43
C GLN A 57 -14.41 1.34 15.01
N ASN A 58 -14.52 2.61 14.63
CA ASN A 58 -14.89 3.04 13.30
C ASN A 58 -14.00 2.47 12.17
N PHE A 59 -12.74 2.10 12.46
CA PHE A 59 -11.86 1.45 11.47
C PHE A 59 -12.11 -0.04 11.37
N TRP A 60 -12.20 -0.77 12.49
CA TRP A 60 -12.41 -2.22 12.39
C TRP A 60 -13.82 -2.57 11.93
N ASP A 61 -14.85 -1.77 12.26
CA ASP A 61 -16.22 -1.97 11.78
C ASP A 61 -16.32 -1.85 10.25
N VAL A 62 -15.45 -1.04 9.64
CA VAL A 62 -15.39 -0.86 8.19
C VAL A 62 -14.45 -1.88 7.52
N LEU A 63 -13.24 -2.05 8.05
CA LEU A 63 -12.19 -2.77 7.34
C LEU A 63 -12.26 -4.29 7.55
N VAL A 64 -12.66 -4.77 8.74
CA VAL A 64 -12.74 -6.21 8.99
C VAL A 64 -13.77 -6.92 8.10
N PRO A 65 -15.00 -6.39 7.90
CA PRO A 65 -15.93 -6.96 6.94
C PRO A 65 -15.43 -6.95 5.49
N MET A 66 -14.54 -6.02 5.18
CA MET A 66 -13.86 -5.96 3.88
C MET A 66 -12.72 -6.98 3.75
N GLY A 67 -12.45 -7.81 4.76
CA GLY A 67 -11.43 -8.84 4.73
C GLY A 67 -10.02 -8.32 5.03
N TYR A 68 -9.87 -7.56 6.11
CA TYR A 68 -8.58 -7.16 6.71
C TYR A 68 -8.49 -7.69 8.14
N ILE A 69 -7.29 -8.05 8.58
CA ILE A 69 -6.95 -8.26 9.99
C ILE A 69 -6.37 -6.96 10.51
N ILE A 70 -6.85 -6.49 11.68
CA ILE A 70 -6.32 -5.26 12.30
C ILE A 70 -5.80 -5.60 13.69
N ALA A 71 -4.55 -5.26 13.96
CA ALA A 71 -3.87 -5.44 15.23
C ALA A 71 -3.58 -4.08 15.87
N PHE A 72 -4.03 -3.88 17.10
CA PHE A 72 -3.84 -2.69 17.90
C PHE A 72 -2.96 -3.01 19.11
N PRO A 73 -1.66 -2.66 19.11
CA PRO A 73 -0.87 -2.74 20.36
C PRO A 73 -1.44 -1.79 21.41
N THR A 74 -1.55 -2.27 22.65
CA THR A 74 -2.04 -1.49 23.79
C THR A 74 -0.90 -0.88 24.60
N THR A 75 0.33 -0.98 24.12
CA THR A 75 1.52 -0.40 24.72
C THR A 75 1.58 1.11 24.54
N GLU A 76 2.29 1.81 25.40
CA GLU A 76 2.53 3.27 25.33
C GLU A 76 1.25 4.14 25.44
N ASP A 77 0.21 3.66 26.06
CA ASP A 77 -1.09 4.34 26.23
C ASP A 77 -1.13 5.35 27.42
N GLY A 78 -0.04 5.44 28.18
CA GLY A 78 0.09 6.31 29.35
C GLY A 78 0.49 7.75 29.02
N PHE A 79 0.78 8.53 30.09
CA PHE A 79 1.17 9.95 29.99
C PHE A 79 2.64 10.18 29.62
N SER A 80 3.45 9.15 29.55
CA SER A 80 4.89 9.24 29.22
C SER A 80 5.29 8.19 28.20
N PRO A 81 4.69 8.19 27.00
CA PRO A 81 4.96 7.17 25.98
C PRO A 81 6.38 7.30 25.41
N ILE A 82 6.98 6.16 25.11
CA ILE A 82 8.26 6.10 24.39
C ILE A 82 7.94 5.86 22.92
N HIS A 83 7.85 6.94 22.13
CA HIS A 83 7.44 6.89 20.73
C HIS A 83 8.28 5.95 19.87
N ALA A 84 9.61 5.87 20.15
CA ALA A 84 10.49 4.95 19.45
C ALA A 84 10.14 3.48 19.71
N GLU A 85 9.74 3.14 20.92
CA GLU A 85 9.33 1.77 21.26
C GLU A 85 7.96 1.47 20.65
N PHE A 86 7.02 2.41 20.67
CA PHE A 86 5.73 2.23 20.02
C PHE A 86 5.86 2.02 18.50
N GLY A 87 6.72 2.79 17.83
CA GLY A 87 7.01 2.58 16.41
C GLY A 87 7.58 1.18 16.12
N LYS A 88 8.46 0.67 16.99
CA LYS A 88 8.99 -0.71 16.89
C LYS A 88 7.91 -1.76 17.16
N ASP A 89 7.00 -1.51 18.10
CA ASP A 89 5.88 -2.42 18.38
C ASP A 89 5.00 -2.59 17.14
N LEU A 90 4.68 -1.49 16.45
CA LEU A 90 3.89 -1.53 15.21
C LEU A 90 4.53 -2.40 14.12
N SER A 91 5.82 -2.24 13.86
CA SER A 91 6.53 -3.05 12.84
C SER A 91 6.76 -4.48 13.29
N PHE A 92 7.05 -4.70 14.56
CA PHE A 92 7.22 -6.03 15.13
C PHE A 92 5.94 -6.88 14.98
N LEU A 93 4.77 -6.31 15.25
CA LEU A 93 3.50 -7.02 15.11
C LEU A 93 3.25 -7.49 13.67
N ILE A 94 3.58 -6.70 12.66
CA ILE A 94 3.48 -7.14 11.26
C ILE A 94 4.28 -8.43 11.05
N THR A 95 5.58 -8.39 11.36
CA THR A 95 6.48 -9.53 11.14
C THR A 95 6.06 -10.74 11.99
N LYS A 96 5.69 -10.50 13.25
CA LYS A 96 5.36 -11.57 14.19
C LYS A 96 4.07 -12.28 13.80
N ILE A 97 2.99 -11.54 13.54
CA ILE A 97 1.69 -12.11 13.18
C ILE A 97 1.76 -12.81 11.81
N GLN A 98 2.47 -12.26 10.84
CA GLN A 98 2.69 -12.94 9.55
C GLN A 98 3.46 -14.27 9.73
N SER A 99 4.40 -14.32 10.66
CA SER A 99 5.22 -15.52 10.90
C SER A 99 4.49 -16.62 11.67
N ILE A 100 3.78 -16.31 12.74
CA ILE A 100 3.22 -17.30 13.67
C ILE A 100 1.70 -17.22 13.83
N GLY A 101 1.03 -16.25 13.21
CA GLY A 101 -0.39 -15.97 13.45
C GLY A 101 -0.65 -15.25 14.77
N ALA A 102 -1.90 -15.23 15.17
CA ALA A 102 -2.37 -14.67 16.44
C ALA A 102 -3.18 -15.72 17.22
N GLY A 103 -2.53 -16.83 17.52
CA GLY A 103 -3.16 -17.95 18.21
C GLY A 103 -3.82 -18.97 17.28
N VAL A 104 -4.54 -19.92 17.87
CA VAL A 104 -5.20 -21.02 17.16
C VAL A 104 -6.31 -20.51 16.24
N ASP A 105 -6.99 -19.44 16.64
CA ASP A 105 -8.14 -18.89 15.89
C ASP A 105 -7.70 -18.08 14.67
N VAL A 106 -6.45 -17.57 14.64
CA VAL A 106 -5.86 -16.82 13.54
C VAL A 106 -4.49 -17.41 13.19
N PRO A 107 -4.44 -18.57 12.53
CA PRO A 107 -3.16 -19.20 12.15
C PRO A 107 -2.44 -18.35 11.09
N SER A 108 -1.10 -18.46 11.04
CA SER A 108 -0.29 -17.70 10.07
C SER A 108 -0.66 -17.96 8.61
N SER A 109 -1.20 -19.15 8.30
CA SER A 109 -1.70 -19.49 6.95
C SER A 109 -2.88 -18.63 6.48
N SER A 110 -3.58 -17.96 7.41
CA SER A 110 -4.68 -17.04 7.10
C SER A 110 -4.22 -15.57 7.02
N VAL A 111 -2.93 -15.30 7.31
CA VAL A 111 -2.34 -13.94 7.28
C VAL A 111 -1.59 -13.73 5.97
N GLY A 112 -2.01 -12.73 5.20
CA GLY A 112 -1.40 -12.43 3.90
C GLY A 112 -0.01 -11.80 4.02
N PRO A 113 0.79 -11.88 2.93
CA PRO A 113 2.12 -11.28 2.89
C PRO A 113 2.08 -9.75 2.80
N LYS A 114 0.96 -9.17 2.35
CA LYS A 114 0.78 -7.72 2.25
C LYS A 114 0.26 -7.14 3.55
N SER A 115 0.81 -5.99 3.94
CA SER A 115 0.48 -5.35 5.21
C SER A 115 0.56 -3.83 5.14
N ALA A 116 -0.13 -3.19 6.06
CA ALA A 116 -0.04 -1.75 6.28
C ALA A 116 0.28 -1.41 7.74
N ILE A 117 0.98 -0.30 7.92
CA ILE A 117 1.03 0.38 9.21
C ILE A 117 0.14 1.61 9.12
N MET A 118 -0.75 1.75 10.09
CA MET A 118 -1.66 2.88 10.19
C MET A 118 -1.58 3.49 11.59
N GLY A 119 -2.02 4.73 11.75
CA GLY A 119 -2.11 5.32 13.08
C GLY A 119 -2.67 6.74 13.08
N HIS A 120 -3.17 7.15 14.25
CA HIS A 120 -3.74 8.47 14.49
C HIS A 120 -2.89 9.27 15.46
N SER A 121 -2.71 10.58 15.22
CA SER A 121 -2.02 11.51 16.11
C SER A 121 -0.59 11.04 16.45
N MET A 122 -0.28 10.77 17.71
CA MET A 122 0.96 10.12 18.16
C MET A 122 1.23 8.81 17.41
N GLY A 123 0.23 7.94 17.29
CA GLY A 123 0.34 6.69 16.53
C GLY A 123 0.58 6.93 15.04
N GLY A 124 0.02 8.01 14.47
CA GLY A 124 0.31 8.44 13.10
C GLY A 124 1.78 8.84 12.92
N GLY A 125 2.35 9.57 13.86
CA GLY A 125 3.79 9.88 13.88
C GLY A 125 4.64 8.61 14.10
N CYS A 126 4.26 7.74 15.02
CA CYS A 126 4.94 6.46 15.24
C CYS A 126 4.87 5.52 14.03
N SER A 127 3.84 5.68 13.17
CA SER A 127 3.78 4.96 11.89
C SER A 127 4.94 5.35 10.97
N PHE A 128 5.35 6.62 10.93
CA PHE A 128 6.55 7.05 10.21
C PHE A 128 7.84 6.46 10.82
N LEU A 129 7.96 6.43 12.16
CA LEU A 129 9.09 5.77 12.82
C LEU A 129 9.16 4.28 12.48
N SER A 130 8.02 3.64 12.38
CA SER A 130 7.87 2.22 12.05
C SER A 130 8.17 1.91 10.57
N ALA A 131 7.82 2.82 9.67
CA ALA A 131 8.00 2.68 8.24
C ALA A 131 9.40 3.13 7.75
N GLN A 132 10.17 3.80 8.59
CA GLN A 132 11.53 4.26 8.29
C GLN A 132 12.43 3.08 7.92
N ASN A 133 12.98 3.09 6.70
CA ASN A 133 13.81 2.01 6.16
C ASN A 133 13.15 0.61 6.20
N ASN A 134 11.84 0.53 6.31
CA ASN A 134 11.09 -0.71 6.43
C ASN A 134 10.38 -1.05 5.11
N THR A 135 10.96 -1.96 4.34
CA THR A 135 10.38 -2.47 3.09
C THR A 135 9.53 -3.73 3.27
N ASN A 136 9.37 -4.21 4.51
CA ASN A 136 8.55 -5.40 4.82
C ASN A 136 7.04 -5.09 4.89
N ILE A 137 6.68 -3.81 4.83
CA ILE A 137 5.30 -3.37 4.74
C ILE A 137 4.98 -2.92 3.31
N THR A 138 3.73 -3.04 2.91
CA THR A 138 3.30 -2.69 1.55
C THR A 138 2.93 -1.21 1.42
N THR A 139 2.32 -0.62 2.46
CA THR A 139 1.89 0.78 2.47
C THR A 139 1.78 1.31 3.90
N MET A 140 1.76 2.62 4.03
CA MET A 140 1.52 3.32 5.29
C MET A 140 0.37 4.32 5.14
N VAL A 141 -0.46 4.44 6.19
CA VAL A 141 -1.52 5.47 6.24
C VAL A 141 -1.47 6.18 7.60
N SER A 142 -1.50 7.50 7.60
CA SER A 142 -1.53 8.29 8.83
C SER A 142 -2.73 9.23 8.87
N PHE A 143 -3.28 9.41 10.07
CA PHE A 143 -4.41 10.29 10.34
C PHE A 143 -3.98 11.37 11.35
N ALA A 144 -3.99 12.63 10.94
CA ALA A 144 -3.57 13.76 11.79
C ALA A 144 -2.25 13.49 12.53
N ALA A 145 -1.22 12.98 11.83
CA ALA A 145 0.04 12.53 12.44
C ALA A 145 0.74 13.65 13.20
N ALA A 146 1.12 13.39 14.45
CA ALA A 146 1.94 14.28 15.26
C ALA A 146 3.44 14.12 14.94
N ASN A 147 4.22 15.20 15.01
CA ASN A 147 5.66 15.05 15.08
C ASN A 147 6.04 14.51 16.47
N THR A 148 6.77 13.41 16.49
CA THR A 148 7.13 12.64 17.69
C THR A 148 8.54 12.94 18.18
N ASN A 149 8.97 12.28 19.25
CA ASN A 149 10.36 12.24 19.69
C ASN A 149 10.79 10.77 19.86
N PRO A 150 11.69 10.22 19.01
CA PRO A 150 12.38 10.91 17.89
C PRO A 150 11.42 11.45 16.83
N SER A 151 11.91 12.40 16.00
CA SER A 151 11.09 13.13 15.04
C SER A 151 10.58 12.24 13.91
N SER A 152 9.27 12.16 13.77
CA SER A 152 8.60 11.50 12.64
C SER A 152 8.76 12.29 11.31
N ILE A 153 8.99 13.60 11.39
CA ILE A 153 9.37 14.43 10.21
C ILE A 153 10.74 13.99 9.69
N THR A 154 11.71 13.74 10.57
CA THR A 154 13.02 13.21 10.16
C THR A 154 12.90 11.78 9.62
N ALA A 155 12.11 10.95 10.28
CA ALA A 155 11.87 9.57 9.86
C ALA A 155 11.20 9.50 8.47
N SER A 156 10.31 10.44 8.14
CA SER A 156 9.60 10.46 6.86
C SER A 156 10.54 10.51 5.65
N GLN A 157 11.73 11.13 5.79
CA GLN A 157 12.75 11.18 4.73
C GLN A 157 13.23 9.78 4.28
N GLN A 158 13.03 8.77 5.11
CA GLN A 158 13.45 7.38 4.86
C GLN A 158 12.26 6.42 4.72
N VAL A 159 11.07 6.95 4.52
CA VAL A 159 9.87 6.18 4.20
C VAL A 159 9.71 6.10 2.68
N SER A 160 9.94 4.93 2.12
CA SER A 160 9.89 4.68 0.66
C SER A 160 8.63 3.95 0.20
N VAL A 161 7.86 3.38 1.11
CA VAL A 161 6.61 2.68 0.78
C VAL A 161 5.49 3.67 0.42
N PRO A 162 4.52 3.27 -0.42
CA PRO A 162 3.36 4.10 -0.73
C PRO A 162 2.70 4.66 0.53
N THR A 163 2.44 5.97 0.56
CA THR A 163 2.04 6.68 1.77
C THR A 163 0.80 7.54 1.53
N LEU A 164 -0.23 7.35 2.36
CA LEU A 164 -1.44 8.16 2.39
C LEU A 164 -1.52 8.92 3.72
N LEU A 165 -1.64 10.24 3.65
CA LEU A 165 -1.79 11.10 4.82
C LEU A 165 -3.18 11.74 4.81
N PHE A 166 -3.85 11.69 5.95
CA PHE A 166 -5.07 12.46 6.19
C PHE A 166 -4.83 13.55 7.22
N SER A 167 -5.36 14.74 6.94
CA SER A 167 -5.31 15.90 7.83
C SER A 167 -6.69 16.52 7.94
N GLY A 168 -7.02 17.09 9.10
CA GLY A 168 -8.17 17.99 9.25
C GLY A 168 -7.73 19.43 9.02
N VAL A 169 -8.44 20.19 8.19
CA VAL A 169 -8.07 21.60 7.90
C VAL A 169 -8.14 22.47 9.17
N ASN A 170 -9.06 22.14 10.09
CA ASN A 170 -9.27 22.85 11.34
C ASN A 170 -8.59 22.16 12.55
N ASP A 171 -7.62 21.29 12.29
CA ASP A 171 -6.83 20.63 13.33
C ASP A 171 -5.84 21.62 13.95
N CYS A 172 -6.05 22.00 15.22
CA CYS A 172 -5.11 22.84 15.97
C CYS A 172 -4.24 22.04 16.94
N VAL A 173 -4.51 20.75 17.12
CA VAL A 173 -3.70 19.86 17.97
C VAL A 173 -2.42 19.46 17.24
N THR A 174 -2.56 19.07 15.99
CA THR A 174 -1.44 18.85 15.08
C THR A 174 -1.67 19.60 13.77
N PRO A 175 -1.49 20.94 13.78
CA PRO A 175 -1.75 21.76 12.60
C PRO A 175 -1.02 21.22 11.36
N PRO A 176 -1.71 21.01 10.23
CA PRO A 176 -1.11 20.38 9.03
C PRO A 176 0.20 21.05 8.61
N SER A 177 0.27 22.38 8.65
CA SER A 177 1.46 23.15 8.26
C SER A 177 2.69 22.94 9.16
N GLN A 178 2.50 22.42 10.38
CA GLN A 178 3.59 22.13 11.32
C GLN A 178 3.93 20.63 11.38
N HIS A 179 3.07 19.77 10.85
CA HIS A 179 3.18 18.33 10.97
C HIS A 179 3.06 17.62 9.60
N GLN A 180 1.84 17.35 9.14
CA GLN A 180 1.61 16.45 8.00
C GLN A 180 2.11 17.03 6.67
N ASP A 181 2.04 18.35 6.48
CA ASP A 181 2.57 19.01 5.28
C ASP A 181 4.08 18.81 5.15
N ILE A 182 4.81 18.93 6.27
CA ILE A 182 6.25 18.73 6.31
C ILE A 182 6.59 17.24 6.12
N MET A 183 5.81 16.34 6.73
CA MET A 183 5.97 14.90 6.53
C MET A 183 5.74 14.51 5.08
N PHE A 184 4.69 15.03 4.44
CA PHE A 184 4.43 14.81 3.02
C PHE A 184 5.59 15.28 2.15
N ASP A 185 6.05 16.51 2.36
CA ASP A 185 7.15 17.09 1.56
C ASP A 185 8.45 16.30 1.74
N SER A 186 8.72 15.80 2.94
CA SER A 186 9.93 15.05 3.28
C SER A 186 9.89 13.58 2.84
N THR A 187 8.71 12.96 2.73
CA THR A 187 8.58 11.53 2.43
C THR A 187 9.16 11.17 1.05
N SER A 188 10.04 10.15 1.01
CA SER A 188 10.72 9.68 -0.20
C SER A 188 9.90 8.69 -1.03
N ALA A 189 8.68 8.34 -0.62
CA ALA A 189 7.81 7.40 -1.32
C ALA A 189 7.53 7.82 -2.77
N ALA A 190 7.60 6.84 -3.68
CA ALA A 190 7.27 7.03 -5.10
C ALA A 190 5.80 7.41 -5.29
N TYR A 191 4.92 6.90 -4.44
CA TYR A 191 3.50 7.23 -4.42
C TYR A 191 3.15 7.79 -3.06
N LYS A 192 2.87 9.10 -2.99
CA LYS A 192 2.39 9.76 -1.78
C LYS A 192 1.25 10.70 -2.09
N THR A 193 0.19 10.60 -1.27
CA THR A 193 -0.99 11.47 -1.35
C THR A 193 -1.30 12.01 0.04
N GLN A 194 -1.52 13.31 0.15
CA GLN A 194 -2.09 13.94 1.34
C GLN A 194 -3.49 14.45 1.01
N ILE A 195 -4.46 14.09 1.85
CA ILE A 195 -5.86 14.49 1.76
C ILE A 195 -6.17 15.35 2.99
N ASN A 196 -6.54 16.61 2.74
CA ASN A 196 -6.96 17.55 3.78
C ASN A 196 -8.48 17.63 3.77
N ILE A 197 -9.13 17.19 4.86
CA ILE A 197 -10.59 17.21 4.99
C ILE A 197 -11.04 18.61 5.38
N ILE A 198 -11.82 19.25 4.52
CA ILE A 198 -12.32 20.62 4.71
C ILE A 198 -13.24 20.66 5.92
N GLY A 199 -12.96 21.56 6.86
CA GLY A 199 -13.69 21.68 8.13
C GLY A 199 -13.43 20.57 9.14
N GLY A 200 -12.56 19.62 8.83
CA GLY A 200 -12.22 18.50 9.69
C GLY A 200 -11.31 18.89 10.84
N GLY A 201 -11.42 18.15 11.96
CA GLY A 201 -10.59 18.32 13.16
C GLY A 201 -9.64 17.16 13.41
N HIS A 202 -8.94 17.25 14.55
CA HIS A 202 -7.98 16.24 15.00
C HIS A 202 -8.68 14.94 15.43
N CYS A 203 -9.61 15.08 16.37
CA CYS A 203 -10.21 13.95 17.08
C CYS A 203 -11.30 13.23 16.28
N PHE A 204 -11.71 13.77 15.15
CA PHE A 204 -12.81 13.22 14.36
C PHE A 204 -12.40 12.02 13.50
N PHE A 205 -11.11 11.70 13.44
CA PHE A 205 -10.63 10.44 12.88
C PHE A 205 -10.94 9.23 13.77
N ALA A 206 -11.12 9.44 15.07
CA ALA A 206 -11.49 8.42 16.05
C ALA A 206 -12.94 8.58 16.50
N ASN A 207 -13.48 7.59 17.19
CA ASN A 207 -14.74 7.72 17.93
C ASN A 207 -14.61 8.73 19.06
N SER A 208 -15.75 9.18 19.61
CA SER A 208 -15.73 10.13 20.72
C SER A 208 -14.89 9.60 21.88
N ASN A 209 -13.88 10.37 22.26
CA ASN A 209 -12.95 10.06 23.33
C ASN A 209 -12.70 11.30 24.18
N PHE A 210 -12.83 11.20 25.49
CA PHE A 210 -12.72 12.33 26.40
C PHE A 210 -11.38 13.05 26.29
N ASN A 211 -10.27 12.31 26.30
CA ASN A 211 -8.92 12.90 26.29
C ASN A 211 -8.67 13.68 24.99
N CYS A 212 -9.03 13.10 23.86
CA CYS A 212 -8.88 13.76 22.58
C CYS A 212 -9.79 14.99 22.46
N THR A 213 -11.06 14.86 22.82
CA THR A 213 -12.02 15.99 22.78
C THR A 213 -11.59 17.15 23.70
N PHE A 214 -11.01 16.84 24.87
CA PHE A 214 -10.46 17.86 25.75
C PHE A 214 -9.28 18.60 25.14
N GLY A 215 -8.37 17.88 24.45
CA GLY A 215 -7.26 18.49 23.73
C GLY A 215 -7.69 19.38 22.57
N GLU A 216 -8.80 19.05 21.89
CA GLU A 216 -9.34 19.80 20.76
C GLU A 216 -10.30 20.94 21.18
N ALA A 217 -10.77 20.95 22.42
CA ALA A 217 -11.80 21.89 22.88
C ALA A 217 -11.43 23.38 22.76
N SER A 218 -10.14 23.71 22.72
CA SER A 218 -9.62 25.07 22.57
C SER A 218 -9.27 25.44 21.12
N CYS A 219 -9.52 24.55 20.16
CA CYS A 219 -9.17 24.81 18.75
C CYS A 219 -9.94 25.99 18.15
N THR A 220 -9.21 26.85 17.44
CA THR A 220 -9.77 27.98 16.71
C THR A 220 -9.08 28.06 15.34
N PRO A 221 -9.82 27.90 14.23
CA PRO A 221 -11.23 27.55 14.18
C PRO A 221 -11.52 26.12 14.67
N SER A 222 -12.67 25.92 15.30
CA SER A 222 -13.15 24.57 15.63
C SER A 222 -13.54 23.80 14.36
N PRO A 223 -13.64 22.45 14.41
CA PRO A 223 -14.20 21.67 13.32
C PRO A 223 -15.60 22.19 12.91
N THR A 224 -15.88 22.22 11.62
CA THR A 224 -17.14 22.74 11.06
C THR A 224 -18.02 21.68 10.41
N ILE A 225 -17.53 20.45 10.38
CA ILE A 225 -18.26 19.24 9.97
C ILE A 225 -18.46 18.31 11.16
N THR A 226 -19.34 17.33 11.03
CA THR A 226 -19.52 16.32 12.08
C THR A 226 -18.41 15.27 12.01
N ARG A 227 -18.27 14.49 13.10
CA ARG A 227 -17.37 13.35 13.18
C ARG A 227 -17.69 12.29 12.11
N GLU A 228 -18.96 12.03 11.93
CA GLU A 228 -19.51 11.08 10.95
C GLU A 228 -19.16 11.51 9.50
N GLU A 229 -19.30 12.80 9.20
CA GLU A 229 -18.92 13.34 7.89
C GLU A 229 -17.43 13.21 7.62
N GLN A 230 -16.58 13.47 8.64
CA GLN A 230 -15.13 13.27 8.51
C GLN A 230 -14.76 11.80 8.34
N GLN A 231 -15.34 10.91 9.12
CA GLN A 231 -15.09 9.47 9.02
C GLN A 231 -15.56 8.91 7.69
N LEU A 232 -16.70 9.35 7.19
CA LEU A 232 -17.20 8.98 5.86
C LEU A 232 -16.23 9.44 4.77
N ALA A 233 -15.83 10.73 4.79
CA ALA A 233 -14.86 11.25 3.84
C ALA A 233 -13.52 10.50 3.89
N THR A 234 -13.02 10.17 5.09
CA THR A 234 -11.81 9.37 5.28
C THR A 234 -11.95 7.98 4.68
N ASN A 235 -13.06 7.29 4.98
CA ASN A 235 -13.30 5.92 4.55
C ASN A 235 -13.46 5.78 3.03
N ASP A 236 -13.98 6.80 2.34
CA ASP A 236 -14.14 6.78 0.89
C ASP A 236 -12.78 6.64 0.17
N PHE A 237 -11.74 7.27 0.67
CA PHE A 237 -10.38 7.16 0.11
C PHE A 237 -9.58 6.01 0.71
N LEU A 238 -9.68 5.77 2.00
CA LEU A 238 -8.94 4.73 2.70
C LEU A 238 -9.24 3.33 2.13
N LYS A 239 -10.51 3.02 1.91
CA LYS A 239 -10.96 1.73 1.35
C LYS A 239 -10.36 1.46 -0.02
N ILE A 240 -10.36 2.48 -0.88
CA ILE A 240 -9.84 2.38 -2.25
C ILE A 240 -8.33 2.18 -2.21
N TRP A 241 -7.60 2.98 -1.41
CA TRP A 241 -6.16 2.88 -1.24
C TRP A 241 -5.71 1.50 -0.75
N LEU A 242 -6.35 1.00 0.31
CA LEU A 242 -6.03 -0.32 0.87
C LEU A 242 -6.38 -1.46 -0.10
N ALA A 243 -7.49 -1.37 -0.85
CA ALA A 243 -7.83 -2.37 -1.84
C ALA A 243 -6.79 -2.42 -2.97
N TYR A 244 -6.33 -1.28 -3.45
CA TYR A 244 -5.30 -1.21 -4.48
C TYR A 244 -3.97 -1.81 -4.00
N PHE A 245 -3.42 -1.34 -2.87
CA PHE A 245 -2.10 -1.76 -2.42
C PHE A 245 -2.07 -3.13 -1.74
N LEU A 246 -3.10 -3.50 -0.99
CA LEU A 246 -3.09 -4.73 -0.18
C LEU A 246 -3.80 -5.90 -0.86
N LYS A 247 -4.67 -5.65 -1.84
CA LYS A 247 -5.44 -6.72 -2.52
C LYS A 247 -5.17 -6.81 -4.02
N ASP A 248 -4.24 -6.00 -4.55
CA ASP A 248 -3.97 -5.92 -5.99
C ASP A 248 -5.21 -5.58 -6.85
N ASP A 249 -6.16 -4.86 -6.26
CA ASP A 249 -7.37 -4.44 -6.97
C ASP A 249 -7.03 -3.26 -7.89
N CYS A 250 -6.50 -3.58 -9.04
CA CYS A 250 -5.94 -2.63 -10.00
C CYS A 250 -6.94 -1.54 -10.44
N PRO A 251 -8.24 -1.84 -10.74
CA PRO A 251 -9.26 -0.82 -11.03
C PRO A 251 -9.37 0.27 -9.98
N LYS A 252 -9.04 0.01 -8.72
CA LYS A 252 -9.08 0.98 -7.62
C LYS A 252 -8.11 2.16 -7.82
N ALA A 253 -7.09 2.01 -8.66
CA ALA A 253 -6.21 3.13 -9.00
C ALA A 253 -6.99 4.26 -9.70
N GLN A 254 -7.77 3.93 -10.73
CA GLN A 254 -8.58 4.93 -11.44
C GLN A 254 -9.69 5.48 -10.54
N GLU A 255 -10.37 4.61 -9.79
CA GLU A 255 -11.40 5.02 -8.82
C GLU A 255 -10.86 6.02 -7.79
N PHE A 256 -9.61 5.84 -7.33
CA PHE A 256 -8.95 6.76 -6.40
C PHE A 256 -8.74 8.13 -7.04
N GLN A 257 -8.24 8.19 -8.29
CA GLN A 257 -8.02 9.45 -9.00
C GLN A 257 -9.32 10.18 -9.27
N ASP A 258 -10.36 9.46 -9.72
CA ASP A 258 -11.68 10.02 -9.98
C ASP A 258 -12.31 10.56 -8.69
N SER A 259 -12.17 9.84 -7.57
CA SER A 259 -12.65 10.27 -6.26
C SER A 259 -11.95 11.52 -5.75
N LEU A 260 -10.61 11.62 -5.92
CA LEU A 260 -9.84 12.82 -5.57
C LEU A 260 -10.33 14.04 -6.37
N ALA A 261 -10.55 13.87 -7.68
CA ALA A 261 -10.95 14.94 -8.57
C ALA A 261 -12.40 15.40 -8.33
N ALA A 262 -13.30 14.48 -7.98
CA ALA A 262 -14.74 14.75 -7.85
C ALA A 262 -15.16 15.25 -6.46
N SER A 263 -14.36 15.02 -5.41
CA SER A 263 -14.79 15.30 -4.03
C SER A 263 -14.68 16.79 -3.67
N ALA A 264 -15.80 17.40 -3.34
CA ALA A 264 -15.85 18.76 -2.79
C ALA A 264 -15.53 18.82 -1.27
N ARG A 265 -15.36 17.67 -0.59
CA ARG A 265 -15.12 17.59 0.86
C ARG A 265 -13.65 17.71 1.23
N ILE A 266 -12.74 17.74 0.25
CA ILE A 266 -11.31 17.67 0.47
C ILE A 266 -10.54 18.65 -0.41
N THR A 267 -9.32 18.96 0.01
CA THR A 267 -8.22 19.33 -0.88
C THR A 267 -7.15 18.25 -0.80
N TYR A 268 -6.32 18.11 -1.83
CA TYR A 268 -5.26 17.11 -1.80
C TYR A 268 -3.97 17.57 -2.47
N ARG A 269 -2.88 16.92 -2.11
CA ARG A 269 -1.58 16.99 -2.78
C ARG A 269 -1.13 15.56 -3.11
N GLN A 270 -0.54 15.39 -4.27
CA GLN A 270 -0.03 14.10 -4.73
C GLN A 270 1.25 14.33 -5.54
N ASN A 271 2.27 13.49 -5.36
CA ASN A 271 3.49 13.58 -6.17
C ASN A 271 3.35 12.81 -7.49
N GLN A 272 2.69 11.64 -7.44
CA GLN A 272 2.45 10.80 -8.60
C GLN A 272 1.12 10.08 -8.43
N ALA A 273 0.30 10.08 -9.48
CA ALA A 273 -0.94 9.33 -9.53
C ALA A 273 -0.67 7.83 -9.46
N ILE A 274 -1.40 7.12 -8.61
CA ILE A 274 -1.42 5.66 -8.69
C ILE A 274 -2.15 5.25 -9.98
N SER A 275 -1.64 4.26 -10.66
CA SER A 275 -2.20 3.78 -11.93
C SER A 275 -2.17 2.27 -12.00
N CYS A 276 -3.17 1.71 -12.64
CA CYS A 276 -3.18 0.31 -13.01
C CYS A 276 -2.23 0.15 -14.21
N VAL A 277 -0.96 -0.15 -13.93
CA VAL A 277 -0.03 -0.51 -14.99
C VAL A 277 -0.43 -1.90 -15.48
N THR A 278 -1.36 -1.96 -16.44
CA THR A 278 -1.49 -3.16 -17.26
C THR A 278 -0.21 -3.22 -18.10
N ALA A 279 0.70 -4.10 -17.72
CA ALA A 279 2.10 -4.18 -18.13
C ALA A 279 2.32 -4.45 -19.64
N ILE A 280 1.57 -3.80 -20.52
CA ILE A 280 1.71 -3.98 -21.97
C ILE A 280 2.09 -2.68 -22.71
N ASN A 281 1.88 -1.49 -22.13
CA ASN A 281 2.10 -0.23 -22.86
C ASN A 281 3.41 0.52 -22.56
N ASP A 282 4.05 0.35 -21.41
CA ASP A 282 5.24 1.14 -21.07
C ASP A 282 6.56 0.55 -21.59
N TYR A 283 6.58 -0.72 -21.99
CA TYR A 283 7.76 -1.31 -22.63
C TYR A 283 8.00 -0.79 -24.07
N GLN A 284 7.03 -0.14 -24.69
CA GLN A 284 7.20 0.40 -26.04
C GLN A 284 8.07 1.68 -26.09
N MET A 285 8.14 2.45 -25.02
CA MET A 285 8.92 3.72 -25.03
C MET A 285 10.43 3.53 -24.87
N LEU A 286 10.89 2.35 -24.43
CA LEU A 286 12.32 2.02 -24.28
C LEU A 286 12.80 0.88 -25.21
N ASN A 287 11.92 0.37 -26.06
CA ASN A 287 12.27 -0.72 -26.96
C ASN A 287 12.59 -0.15 -28.37
N PRO A 288 13.87 0.03 -28.70
CA PRO A 288 14.27 0.55 -30.03
C PRO A 288 14.03 -0.46 -31.15
N THR A 289 13.50 -1.66 -30.84
CA THR A 289 13.34 -2.75 -31.80
C THR A 289 12.11 -2.51 -32.67
N SER A 290 12.34 -2.39 -33.96
CA SER A 290 11.28 -2.42 -34.96
C SER A 290 11.10 -3.84 -35.49
N ILE A 291 9.85 -4.33 -35.46
CA ILE A 291 9.49 -5.69 -35.86
C ILE A 291 8.36 -5.61 -36.88
N TYR A 292 8.64 -6.04 -38.11
CA TYR A 292 7.70 -5.92 -39.22
C TYR A 292 7.87 -7.03 -40.30
N PRO A 293 6.79 -7.35 -41.03
CA PRO A 293 5.41 -6.96 -40.78
C PRO A 293 4.88 -7.61 -39.51
N ASN A 294 3.99 -6.93 -38.77
CA ASN A 294 3.28 -7.52 -37.65
C ASN A 294 1.82 -7.03 -37.70
N PRO A 295 0.86 -7.87 -38.05
CA PRO A 295 0.93 -9.35 -38.26
C PRO A 295 1.75 -9.80 -39.48
N PHE A 296 2.36 -11.00 -39.37
CA PHE A 296 3.16 -11.63 -40.40
C PHE A 296 2.57 -12.99 -40.85
N SER A 297 2.96 -13.46 -42.05
CA SER A 297 2.60 -14.80 -42.54
C SER A 297 3.78 -15.76 -42.46
N HIS A 298 4.90 -15.48 -43.13
CA HIS A 298 6.05 -16.39 -43.21
C HIS A 298 7.32 -15.77 -42.63
N THR A 299 7.60 -14.52 -42.98
CA THR A 299 8.86 -13.85 -42.61
C THR A 299 8.62 -12.67 -41.68
N LEU A 300 9.54 -12.46 -40.76
CA LEU A 300 9.56 -11.35 -39.83
C LEU A 300 10.91 -10.66 -39.86
N SER A 301 10.94 -9.36 -40.07
CA SER A 301 12.15 -8.55 -40.00
C SER A 301 12.24 -7.87 -38.63
N ILE A 302 13.43 -7.87 -38.08
CA ILE A 302 13.76 -7.25 -36.78
C ILE A 302 14.89 -6.27 -37.01
N GLU A 303 14.75 -5.06 -36.49
CA GLU A 303 15.76 -4.02 -36.61
C GLU A 303 15.93 -3.28 -35.28
N ILE A 304 17.17 -3.11 -34.81
CA ILE A 304 17.54 -2.32 -33.63
C ILE A 304 18.52 -1.24 -34.11
N PRO A 305 18.13 0.05 -34.08
CA PRO A 305 19.03 1.13 -34.48
C PRO A 305 20.29 1.14 -33.62
N LYS A 306 21.47 1.13 -34.26
CA LYS A 306 22.80 1.25 -33.63
C LYS A 306 23.22 0.11 -32.69
N GLU A 307 22.52 -1.01 -32.64
CA GLU A 307 22.88 -2.19 -31.83
C GLU A 307 22.82 -3.45 -32.71
N PRO A 308 23.86 -4.29 -32.72
CA PRO A 308 23.83 -5.55 -33.46
C PRO A 308 22.87 -6.56 -32.78
N ILE A 309 22.23 -7.37 -33.64
CA ILE A 309 21.35 -8.45 -33.17
C ILE A 309 22.19 -9.73 -33.08
N HIS A 310 22.29 -10.29 -31.86
CA HIS A 310 23.06 -11.50 -31.55
C HIS A 310 22.19 -12.72 -31.38
N ASN A 311 21.03 -12.57 -30.71
CA ASN A 311 20.10 -13.67 -30.54
C ASN A 311 18.64 -13.21 -30.56
N VAL A 312 17.79 -14.12 -31.04
CA VAL A 312 16.34 -13.95 -31.04
C VAL A 312 15.69 -15.23 -30.53
N ASP A 313 14.94 -15.16 -29.46
CA ASP A 313 14.16 -16.25 -28.90
C ASP A 313 12.68 -16.03 -29.16
N ILE A 314 11.94 -17.09 -29.46
CA ILE A 314 10.50 -17.05 -29.70
C ILE A 314 9.80 -17.98 -28.71
N TYR A 315 8.69 -17.50 -28.16
CA TYR A 315 7.88 -18.20 -27.15
C TYR A 315 6.40 -18.19 -27.55
N ASN A 316 5.68 -19.23 -27.18
CA ASN A 316 4.22 -19.25 -27.27
C ASN A 316 3.56 -18.45 -26.11
N MET A 317 2.22 -18.42 -26.07
CA MET A 317 1.45 -17.73 -25.03
C MET A 317 1.69 -18.29 -23.61
N MET A 318 2.14 -19.53 -23.47
CA MET A 318 2.49 -20.17 -22.20
C MET A 318 3.98 -20.00 -21.85
N MET A 319 4.69 -19.09 -22.54
CA MET A 319 6.13 -18.83 -22.38
C MET A 319 7.03 -20.06 -22.63
N GLN A 320 6.54 -21.03 -23.38
CA GLN A 320 7.34 -22.18 -23.80
C GLN A 320 8.14 -21.79 -25.07
N PRO A 321 9.44 -22.13 -25.14
CA PRO A 321 10.29 -21.80 -26.26
C PRO A 321 9.82 -22.50 -27.54
N GLN A 322 9.76 -21.74 -28.65
CA GLN A 322 9.38 -22.20 -29.99
C GLN A 322 10.52 -22.12 -30.98
N GLY A 323 11.55 -21.31 -30.70
CA GLY A 323 12.72 -21.15 -31.54
C GLY A 323 13.80 -20.30 -30.88
N ASN A 324 15.05 -20.59 -31.22
CA ASN A 324 16.22 -19.79 -30.84
C ASN A 324 17.07 -19.57 -32.10
N TYR A 325 17.39 -18.32 -32.38
CA TYR A 325 18.15 -17.89 -33.55
C TYR A 325 19.38 -17.11 -33.11
N VAL A 326 20.56 -17.57 -33.46
CA VAL A 326 21.84 -16.94 -33.12
C VAL A 326 22.48 -16.36 -34.35
N PHE A 327 22.95 -15.12 -34.28
CA PHE A 327 23.56 -14.38 -35.38
C PHE A 327 25.03 -14.07 -35.05
N THR A 328 25.90 -14.38 -35.97
CA THR A 328 27.33 -14.04 -35.90
C THR A 328 27.57 -12.85 -36.84
N GLY A 329 27.77 -11.67 -36.29
CA GLY A 329 28.01 -10.45 -37.08
C GLY A 329 27.50 -9.18 -36.38
N SER A 330 27.70 -8.04 -37.04
CA SER A 330 27.35 -6.72 -36.52
C SER A 330 26.09 -6.15 -37.17
N ASN A 331 25.18 -7.00 -37.66
CA ASN A 331 23.96 -6.55 -38.34
C ASN A 331 22.95 -6.05 -37.31
N SER A 332 22.48 -4.82 -37.50
CA SER A 332 21.39 -4.22 -36.74
C SER A 332 20.00 -4.60 -37.26
N LYS A 333 19.95 -5.37 -38.37
CA LYS A 333 18.73 -5.86 -39.01
C LYS A 333 18.89 -7.31 -39.43
N VAL A 334 17.91 -8.15 -39.07
CA VAL A 334 17.82 -9.56 -39.42
C VAL A 334 16.42 -9.91 -39.93
N SER A 335 16.29 -10.97 -40.72
CA SER A 335 15.01 -11.51 -41.14
C SER A 335 14.93 -12.97 -40.79
N LEU A 336 13.82 -13.39 -40.19
CA LEU A 336 13.53 -14.75 -39.75
C LEU A 336 12.47 -15.38 -40.64
N ASP A 337 12.71 -16.60 -41.07
CA ASP A 337 11.65 -17.46 -41.59
C ASP A 337 10.96 -18.17 -40.44
N LEU A 338 9.70 -17.84 -40.23
CA LEU A 338 8.85 -18.36 -39.14
C LEU A 338 7.64 -19.12 -39.72
N SER A 339 7.78 -19.69 -40.92
CA SER A 339 6.73 -20.46 -41.60
C SER A 339 6.24 -21.63 -40.74
N SER A 340 7.14 -22.23 -39.90
CA SER A 340 6.83 -23.37 -39.05
C SER A 340 6.03 -23.04 -37.79
N LEU A 341 5.92 -21.75 -37.43
CA LEU A 341 5.10 -21.37 -36.23
C LEU A 341 3.61 -21.57 -36.50
N THR A 342 2.88 -21.93 -35.49
CA THR A 342 1.41 -21.96 -35.55
C THR A 342 0.85 -20.54 -35.63
N ALA A 343 -0.30 -20.38 -36.30
CA ALA A 343 -1.02 -19.11 -36.27
C ALA A 343 -1.41 -18.70 -34.84
N GLY A 344 -1.32 -17.42 -34.53
CA GLY A 344 -1.65 -16.90 -33.23
C GLY A 344 -0.60 -15.94 -32.67
N ILE A 345 -0.76 -15.65 -31.38
CA ILE A 345 0.12 -14.73 -30.63
C ILE A 345 1.38 -15.47 -30.17
N HIS A 346 2.54 -14.88 -30.41
CA HIS A 346 3.82 -15.30 -29.91
C HIS A 346 4.54 -14.11 -29.27
N PHE A 347 5.51 -14.41 -28.41
CA PHE A 347 6.42 -13.42 -27.84
C PHE A 347 7.82 -13.62 -28.41
N ILE A 348 8.48 -12.52 -28.69
CA ILE A 348 9.85 -12.52 -29.21
C ILE A 348 10.74 -11.76 -28.24
N LYS A 349 11.92 -12.31 -27.96
CA LYS A 349 12.96 -11.70 -27.12
C LYS A 349 14.23 -11.53 -27.94
N VAL A 350 14.70 -10.30 -28.09
CA VAL A 350 15.88 -9.95 -28.87
C VAL A 350 17.02 -9.54 -27.93
N ASN A 351 18.21 -10.05 -28.16
CA ASN A 351 19.42 -9.80 -27.38
C ASN A 351 19.27 -10.04 -25.87
N ASN A 352 18.42 -11.00 -25.48
CA ASN A 352 18.07 -11.26 -24.08
C ASN A 352 17.51 -10.04 -23.31
N LYS A 353 17.13 -8.99 -24.01
CA LYS A 353 16.81 -7.68 -23.42
C LYS A 353 15.46 -7.13 -23.89
N TYR A 354 15.18 -7.16 -25.18
CA TYR A 354 14.00 -6.51 -25.76
C TYR A 354 12.88 -7.51 -26.03
N TRP A 355 11.71 -7.27 -25.47
CA TRP A 355 10.54 -8.11 -25.66
C TRP A 355 9.52 -7.44 -26.57
N SER A 356 8.88 -8.21 -27.43
CA SER A 356 7.76 -7.75 -28.26
C SER A 356 6.74 -8.86 -28.48
N LYS A 357 5.49 -8.47 -28.70
CA LYS A 357 4.42 -9.36 -29.12
C LYS A 357 4.36 -9.39 -30.66
N ILE A 358 4.28 -10.57 -31.22
CA ILE A 358 4.11 -10.79 -32.67
C ILE A 358 2.86 -11.64 -32.91
N LEU A 359 2.22 -11.40 -34.05
CA LEU A 359 1.00 -12.10 -34.46
C LEU A 359 1.22 -12.79 -35.82
N LYS A 360 1.19 -14.12 -35.83
CA LYS A 360 1.18 -14.90 -37.06
C LYS A 360 -0.24 -15.04 -37.60
N ARG A 361 -0.47 -14.71 -38.88
CA ARG A 361 -1.75 -14.92 -39.56
C ARG A 361 -2.00 -16.39 -39.81
N ILE A 362 -3.26 -16.75 -39.93
CA ILE A 362 -3.68 -18.03 -40.53
C ILE A 362 -3.36 -17.91 -42.03
N ASP A 363 -2.58 -18.85 -42.57
CA ASP A 363 -2.37 -18.93 -44.03
C ASP A 363 -3.72 -19.35 -44.66
N GLU A 364 -4.28 -18.50 -45.54
CA GLU A 364 -5.49 -18.80 -46.30
C GLU A 364 -5.25 -19.88 -47.33
#